data_3ecbf7f6a08b0be8cc594417c26a13dd
#
_entry.id   3ecbf7f6a08b0be8cc594417c26a13dd
#
_cell.length_a   1.000
_cell.length_b   1.000
_cell.length_c   1.000
_cell.angle_alpha   90.00
_cell.angle_beta   90.00
_cell.angle_gamma   90.00
#
_symmetry.space_group_name_H-M   'P 1'
#
loop_
_entity.id
_entity.type
_entity.pdbx_description
1 polymer ?
#
loop_
_entity_poly.entity_id
_entity_poly.type
_entity_poly.pdbx_seq_one_letter_code
_entity_poly.pdbx_strand_id
1 'polypeptide(L)'
;MAFVREKHILKLLFAFFVGQSAAIYALAFIVIMAALGLVVSAWAILALPAAMLIGFTFAAVGTATATFVRNWQDFDLVLIVLIPLFLFSGTFYPIGLYPAWLQLVVQLTPLYHGVDLLRSLTTGSIGPWLLLDIGYLLALSLAALALATARLERLLLK
;
A
#
# COMPACT_ATOMS: atom_id res chain seq x y z
N MET A 1 3.37 -31.12 12.47
CA MET A 1 3.70 -29.83 13.14
C MET A 1 4.81 -29.03 12.46
N ALA A 2 5.85 -29.62 11.87
CA ALA A 2 6.93 -28.90 11.17
C ALA A 2 6.44 -28.07 9.96
N PHE A 3 5.57 -28.63 9.13
CA PHE A 3 5.05 -28.02 7.90
C PHE A 3 4.22 -26.73 8.11
N VAL A 4 3.53 -26.61 9.24
CA VAL A 4 2.79 -25.37 9.60
C VAL A 4 3.76 -24.27 10.01
N ARG A 5 4.83 -24.64 10.69
CA ARG A 5 5.87 -23.69 11.16
C ARG A 5 6.67 -23.11 9.99
N GLU A 6 6.97 -23.89 8.97
CA GLU A 6 7.65 -23.40 7.74
C GLU A 6 6.82 -22.38 6.98
N LYS A 7 5.50 -22.57 6.88
CA LYS A 7 4.61 -21.61 6.23
C LYS A 7 4.59 -20.25 6.92
N HIS A 8 4.64 -20.21 8.25
CA HIS A 8 4.71 -18.96 9.00
C HIS A 8 6.06 -18.26 8.81
N ILE A 9 7.16 -19.00 8.77
CA ILE A 9 8.50 -18.46 8.53
C ILE A 9 8.57 -17.87 7.13
N LEU A 10 8.07 -18.55 6.12
CA LEU A 10 8.08 -18.07 4.73
C LEU A 10 7.26 -16.77 4.58
N LYS A 11 6.10 -16.67 5.23
CA LYS A 11 5.28 -15.45 5.26
C LYS A 11 6.01 -14.29 5.95
N LEU A 12 6.68 -14.57 7.07
CA LEU A 12 7.46 -13.57 7.80
C LEU A 12 8.66 -13.09 6.99
N LEU A 13 9.38 -14.01 6.33
CA LEU A 13 10.49 -13.66 5.44
C LEU A 13 10.01 -12.80 4.27
N PHE A 14 8.90 -13.17 3.62
CA PHE A 14 8.34 -12.40 2.53
C PHE A 14 7.94 -10.99 2.98
N ALA A 15 7.21 -10.87 4.09
CA ALA A 15 6.83 -9.59 4.67
C ALA A 15 8.05 -8.74 5.04
N PHE A 16 9.10 -9.37 5.58
CA PHE A 16 10.36 -8.72 5.92
C PHE A 16 11.08 -8.17 4.68
N PHE A 17 11.24 -8.98 3.62
CA PHE A 17 11.89 -8.54 2.38
C PHE A 17 11.12 -7.41 1.69
N VAL A 18 9.80 -7.49 1.63
CA VAL A 18 8.96 -6.43 1.04
C VAL A 18 9.05 -5.15 1.87
N GLY A 19 8.95 -5.26 3.21
CA GLY A 19 9.08 -4.13 4.11
C GLY A 19 10.45 -3.47 4.02
N GLN A 20 11.52 -4.24 3.92
CA GLN A 20 12.88 -3.74 3.79
C GLN A 20 13.09 -2.99 2.45
N SER A 21 12.60 -3.53 1.35
CA SER A 21 12.68 -2.85 0.05
C SER A 21 11.91 -1.53 0.06
N ALA A 22 10.69 -1.52 0.57
CA ALA A 22 9.89 -0.30 0.71
C ALA A 22 10.58 0.74 1.59
N ALA A 23 11.22 0.32 2.71
CA ALA A 23 11.95 1.21 3.60
C ALA A 23 13.16 1.85 2.92
N ILE A 24 13.93 1.09 2.12
CA ILE A 24 15.11 1.60 1.40
C ILE A 24 14.70 2.66 0.38
N TYR A 25 13.67 2.38 -0.43
CA TYR A 25 13.18 3.35 -1.41
C TYR A 25 12.57 4.58 -0.75
N ALA A 26 11.80 4.41 0.33
CA ALA A 26 11.24 5.52 1.09
C ALA A 26 12.33 6.38 1.72
N LEU A 27 13.37 5.77 2.31
CA LEU A 27 14.50 6.50 2.89
C LEU A 27 15.23 7.31 1.82
N ALA A 28 15.55 6.70 0.68
CA ALA A 28 16.20 7.40 -0.42
C ALA A 28 15.36 8.59 -0.91
N PHE A 29 14.04 8.41 -1.03
CA PHE A 29 13.13 9.46 -1.45
C PHE A 29 13.05 10.60 -0.42
N ILE A 30 12.93 10.28 0.88
CA ILE A 30 12.88 11.28 1.96
C ILE A 30 14.19 12.07 2.02
N VAL A 31 15.35 11.43 1.85
CA VAL A 31 16.66 12.09 1.82
C VAL A 31 16.74 13.08 0.65
N ILE A 32 16.29 12.68 -0.55
CA ILE A 32 16.25 13.57 -1.71
C ILE A 32 15.29 14.74 -1.47
N MET A 33 14.11 14.50 -0.94
CA MET A 33 13.15 15.56 -0.61
C MET A 33 13.71 16.54 0.44
N ALA A 34 14.40 16.02 1.45
CA ALA A 34 15.05 16.84 2.48
C ALA A 34 16.18 17.69 1.89
N ALA A 35 17.00 17.11 1.01
CA ALA A 35 18.07 17.83 0.31
C ALA A 35 17.54 18.97 -0.59
N LEU A 36 16.34 18.79 -1.16
CA LEU A 36 15.65 19.79 -1.97
C LEU A 36 14.84 20.81 -1.12
N GLY A 37 14.85 20.70 0.21
CA GLY A 37 14.10 21.60 1.10
C GLY A 37 12.58 21.39 1.07
N LEU A 38 12.11 20.26 0.56
CA LEU A 38 10.68 19.95 0.41
C LEU A 38 10.07 19.34 1.69
N VAL A 39 10.89 18.92 2.64
CA VAL A 39 10.44 18.41 3.94
C VAL A 39 10.27 19.59 4.89
N VAL A 40 9.02 19.94 5.16
CA VAL A 40 8.68 21.12 5.97
C VAL A 40 8.45 20.74 7.44
N SER A 41 8.23 19.46 7.73
CA SER A 41 7.81 19.00 9.05
C SER A 41 8.76 17.97 9.65
N ALA A 42 8.99 18.08 10.98
CA ALA A 42 9.69 17.05 11.75
C ALA A 42 8.96 15.68 11.75
N TRP A 43 7.65 15.68 11.49
CA TRP A 43 6.84 14.46 11.38
C TRP A 43 7.20 13.60 10.16
N ALA A 44 7.99 14.13 9.22
CA ALA A 44 8.48 13.38 8.08
C ALA A 44 9.28 12.12 8.46
N ILE A 45 9.81 12.04 9.68
CA ILE A 45 10.47 10.82 10.18
C ILE A 45 9.48 9.65 10.26
N LEU A 46 8.20 9.91 10.49
CA LEU A 46 7.13 8.91 10.50
C LEU A 46 6.70 8.48 9.08
N ALA A 47 7.16 9.19 8.05
CA ALA A 47 6.91 8.78 6.67
C ALA A 47 7.59 7.44 6.34
N LEU A 48 8.69 7.10 7.03
CA LEU A 48 9.36 5.80 6.86
C LEU A 48 8.48 4.61 7.28
N PRO A 49 7.99 4.54 8.53
CA PRO A 49 7.07 3.46 8.93
C PRO A 49 5.75 3.52 8.15
N ALA A 50 5.25 4.70 7.76
CA ALA A 50 4.07 4.84 6.92
C ALA A 50 4.30 4.21 5.53
N ALA A 51 5.45 4.46 4.90
CA ALA A 51 5.81 3.84 3.62
C ALA A 51 5.95 2.31 3.73
N MET A 52 6.46 1.81 4.85
CA MET A 52 6.50 0.36 5.11
C MET A 52 5.09 -0.23 5.21
N LEU A 53 4.17 0.45 5.89
CA LEU A 53 2.76 0.04 5.98
C LEU A 53 2.10 0.02 4.61
N ILE A 54 2.30 1.07 3.80
CA ILE A 54 1.79 1.15 2.43
C ILE A 54 2.34 0.00 1.59
N GLY A 55 3.65 -0.20 1.60
CA GLY A 55 4.32 -1.30 0.89
C GLY A 55 3.78 -2.67 1.29
N PHE A 56 3.58 -2.90 2.59
CA PHE A 56 3.01 -4.12 3.11
C PHE A 56 1.56 -4.32 2.65
N THR A 57 0.75 -3.28 2.65
CA THR A 57 -0.64 -3.31 2.19
C THR A 57 -0.71 -3.70 0.71
N PHE A 58 0.09 -3.04 -0.13
CA PHE A 58 0.13 -3.34 -1.57
C PHE A 58 0.69 -4.74 -1.86
N ALA A 59 1.67 -5.20 -1.10
CA ALA A 59 2.17 -6.57 -1.21
C ALA A 59 1.11 -7.60 -0.84
N ALA A 60 0.33 -7.35 0.22
CA ALA A 60 -0.77 -8.23 0.62
C ALA A 60 -1.87 -8.28 -0.45
N VAL A 61 -2.28 -7.11 -0.99
CA VAL A 61 -3.26 -7.00 -2.07
C VAL A 61 -2.73 -7.67 -3.34
N GLY A 62 -1.47 -7.43 -3.71
CA GLY A 62 -0.82 -8.06 -4.86
C GLY A 62 -0.79 -9.58 -4.74
N THR A 63 -0.43 -10.09 -3.55
CA THR A 63 -0.44 -11.54 -3.27
C THR A 63 -1.85 -12.11 -3.39
N ALA A 64 -2.86 -11.43 -2.83
CA ALA A 64 -4.25 -11.86 -2.97
C ALA A 64 -4.67 -11.87 -4.45
N THR A 65 -4.37 -10.82 -5.21
CA THR A 65 -4.67 -10.69 -6.64
C THR A 65 -3.99 -11.82 -7.44
N ALA A 66 -2.72 -12.12 -7.15
CA ALA A 66 -1.97 -13.19 -7.81
C ALA A 66 -2.63 -14.57 -7.67
N THR A 67 -3.41 -14.81 -6.61
CA THR A 67 -4.18 -16.07 -6.46
C THR A 67 -5.34 -16.19 -7.44
N PHE A 68 -5.75 -15.12 -8.11
CA PHE A 68 -6.82 -15.09 -9.10
C PHE A 68 -6.30 -15.18 -10.54
N VAL A 69 -5.05 -14.78 -10.76
CA VAL A 69 -4.39 -14.82 -12.07
C VAL A 69 -4.17 -16.28 -12.48
N ARG A 70 -4.66 -16.65 -13.65
CA ARG A 70 -4.54 -17.98 -14.22
C ARG A 70 -3.62 -18.03 -15.43
N ASN A 71 -3.64 -16.96 -16.22
CA ASN A 71 -2.89 -16.83 -17.45
C ASN A 71 -2.08 -15.55 -17.47
N TRP A 72 -1.06 -15.51 -18.32
CA TRP A 72 -0.24 -14.31 -18.49
C TRP A 72 -1.04 -13.07 -18.90
N GLN A 73 -2.10 -13.25 -19.69
CA GLN A 73 -3.01 -12.20 -20.14
C GLN A 73 -3.81 -11.54 -19.01
N ASP A 74 -4.02 -12.26 -17.90
CA ASP A 74 -4.74 -11.71 -16.75
C ASP A 74 -3.95 -10.57 -16.06
N PHE A 75 -2.62 -10.50 -16.27
CA PHE A 75 -1.81 -9.38 -15.79
C PHE A 75 -2.15 -8.07 -16.50
N ASP A 76 -2.57 -8.12 -17.77
CA ASP A 76 -2.99 -6.93 -18.51
C ASP A 76 -4.24 -6.29 -17.86
N LEU A 77 -5.16 -7.12 -17.33
CA LEU A 77 -6.32 -6.65 -16.58
C LEU A 77 -5.92 -5.93 -15.29
N VAL A 78 -4.89 -6.43 -14.61
CA VAL A 78 -4.34 -5.78 -13.40
C VAL A 78 -3.78 -4.40 -13.76
N LEU A 79 -3.05 -4.28 -14.87
CA LEU A 79 -2.50 -3.01 -15.34
C LEU A 79 -3.59 -2.02 -15.75
N ILE A 80 -4.66 -2.48 -16.40
CA ILE A 80 -5.82 -1.64 -16.79
C ILE A 80 -6.46 -1.01 -15.55
N VAL A 81 -6.47 -1.69 -14.41
CA VAL A 81 -7.00 -1.15 -13.14
C VAL A 81 -5.96 -0.27 -12.45
N LEU A 82 -4.69 -0.66 -12.46
CA LEU A 82 -3.62 0.07 -11.75
C LEU A 82 -3.33 1.44 -12.35
N ILE A 83 -3.37 1.58 -13.70
CA ILE A 83 -3.06 2.84 -14.36
C ILE A 83 -4.06 3.96 -13.98
N PRO A 84 -5.38 3.78 -14.08
CA PRO A 84 -6.34 4.78 -13.60
C PRO A 84 -6.22 5.02 -12.09
N LEU A 85 -6.03 3.96 -11.29
CA LEU A 85 -5.85 4.07 -9.85
C LEU A 85 -4.68 5.01 -9.51
N PHE A 86 -3.55 4.85 -10.20
CA PHE A 86 -2.38 5.69 -10.02
C PHE A 86 -2.62 7.13 -10.47
N LEU A 87 -3.26 7.30 -11.63
CA LEU A 87 -3.52 8.63 -12.20
C LEU A 87 -4.48 9.46 -11.33
N PHE A 88 -5.50 8.82 -10.78
CA PHE A 88 -6.54 9.48 -9.97
C PHE A 88 -6.28 9.42 -8.45
N SER A 89 -5.13 8.93 -7.99
CA SER A 89 -4.79 8.81 -6.56
C SER A 89 -4.64 10.12 -5.78
N GLY A 90 -4.81 11.27 -6.44
CA GLY A 90 -4.51 12.58 -5.84
C GLY A 90 -3.02 12.95 -5.87
N THR A 91 -2.17 12.14 -6.53
CA THR A 91 -0.74 12.40 -6.69
C THR A 91 -0.50 13.55 -7.67
N PHE A 92 -1.14 13.51 -8.83
CA PHE A 92 -0.93 14.48 -9.91
C PHE A 92 -1.85 15.68 -9.82
N TYR A 93 -3.10 15.48 -9.39
CA TYR A 93 -4.10 16.53 -9.29
C TYR A 93 -4.72 16.55 -7.91
N PRO A 94 -4.96 17.74 -7.31
CA PRO A 94 -5.71 17.87 -6.07
C PRO A 94 -7.11 17.26 -6.21
N ILE A 95 -7.56 16.49 -5.23
CA ILE A 95 -8.84 15.80 -5.26
C ILE A 95 -10.04 16.77 -5.43
N GLY A 96 -9.90 18.00 -4.93
CA GLY A 96 -10.93 19.03 -5.05
C GLY A 96 -11.26 19.48 -6.48
N LEU A 97 -10.43 19.14 -7.47
CA LEU A 97 -10.67 19.43 -8.89
C LEU A 97 -11.56 18.38 -9.57
N TYR A 98 -11.79 17.24 -8.91
CA TYR A 98 -12.61 16.17 -9.47
C TYR A 98 -14.10 16.41 -9.20
N PRO A 99 -14.99 15.90 -10.07
CA PRO A 99 -16.43 15.83 -9.79
C PRO A 99 -16.69 15.05 -8.49
N ALA A 100 -17.74 15.38 -7.74
CA ALA A 100 -18.03 14.80 -6.44
C ALA A 100 -18.10 13.26 -6.44
N TRP A 101 -18.69 12.67 -7.48
CA TRP A 101 -18.76 11.21 -7.61
C TRP A 101 -17.37 10.57 -7.77
N LEU A 102 -16.45 11.23 -8.50
CA LEU A 102 -15.08 10.72 -8.68
C LEU A 102 -14.25 10.87 -7.40
N GLN A 103 -14.46 11.96 -6.64
CA GLN A 103 -13.82 12.13 -5.34
C GLN A 103 -14.12 10.95 -4.41
N LEU A 104 -15.39 10.50 -4.35
CA LEU A 104 -15.79 9.35 -3.54
C LEU A 104 -15.10 8.06 -4.00
N VAL A 105 -15.03 7.83 -5.30
CA VAL A 105 -14.35 6.65 -5.86
C VAL A 105 -12.85 6.67 -5.51
N VAL A 106 -12.20 7.81 -5.67
CA VAL A 106 -10.78 7.98 -5.37
C VAL A 106 -10.50 7.77 -3.88
N GLN A 107 -11.33 8.33 -3.00
CA GLN A 107 -11.20 8.17 -1.55
C GLN A 107 -11.39 6.72 -1.07
N LEU A 108 -12.06 5.87 -1.83
CA LEU A 108 -12.16 4.45 -1.54
C LEU A 108 -10.91 3.65 -1.93
N THR A 109 -9.97 4.27 -2.63
CA THR A 109 -8.78 3.56 -3.11
C THR A 109 -7.65 3.53 -2.07
N PRO A 110 -6.92 2.43 -1.94
CA PRO A 110 -5.81 2.33 -0.99
C PRO A 110 -4.66 3.28 -1.33
N LEU A 111 -4.50 3.61 -2.60
CA LEU A 111 -3.43 4.50 -3.04
C LEU A 111 -3.68 5.94 -2.58
N TYR A 112 -4.93 6.39 -2.57
CA TYR A 112 -5.30 7.70 -2.04
C TYR A 112 -4.90 7.83 -0.57
N HIS A 113 -5.28 6.86 0.28
CA HIS A 113 -4.93 6.85 1.70
C HIS A 113 -3.42 6.81 1.93
N GLY A 114 -2.67 6.06 1.10
CA GLY A 114 -1.22 6.05 1.14
C GLY A 114 -0.59 7.41 0.80
N VAL A 115 -1.08 8.07 -0.26
CA VAL A 115 -0.61 9.39 -0.69
C VAL A 115 -0.96 10.46 0.34
N ASP A 116 -2.19 10.45 0.87
CA ASP A 116 -2.65 11.44 1.85
C ASP A 116 -1.88 11.31 3.16
N LEU A 117 -1.64 10.09 3.64
CA LEU A 117 -0.83 9.81 4.82
C LEU A 117 0.60 10.37 4.68
N LEU A 118 1.29 10.05 3.57
CA LEU A 118 2.66 10.54 3.34
C LEU A 118 2.70 12.06 3.19
N ARG A 119 1.75 12.63 2.46
CA ARG A 119 1.64 14.08 2.27
C ARG A 119 1.43 14.79 3.61
N SER A 120 0.51 14.32 4.43
CA SER A 120 0.21 14.91 5.74
C SER A 120 1.43 14.88 6.67
N LEU A 121 2.20 13.79 6.67
CA LEU A 121 3.42 13.67 7.46
C LEU A 121 4.54 14.60 6.96
N THR A 122 4.71 14.75 5.66
CA THR A 122 5.78 15.58 5.08
C THR A 122 5.48 17.08 5.15
N THR A 123 4.21 17.46 5.04
CA THR A 123 3.76 18.86 5.14
C THR A 123 3.44 19.30 6.56
N GLY A 124 3.27 18.37 7.50
CA GLY A 124 2.91 18.67 8.89
C GLY A 124 1.43 18.91 9.12
N SER A 125 0.56 18.57 8.16
CA SER A 125 -0.89 18.65 8.27
C SER A 125 -1.43 17.50 9.12
N ILE A 126 -1.09 17.48 10.41
CA ILE A 126 -1.46 16.40 11.32
C ILE A 126 -2.89 16.59 11.79
N GLY A 127 -3.74 15.60 11.54
CA GLY A 127 -5.14 15.60 11.93
C GLY A 127 -5.67 14.20 12.25
N PRO A 128 -6.91 14.08 12.74
CA PRO A 128 -7.50 12.77 13.05
C PRO A 128 -7.67 11.86 11.82
N TRP A 129 -7.65 12.42 10.62
CA TRP A 129 -7.70 11.69 9.34
C TRP A 129 -6.52 10.72 9.16
N LEU A 130 -5.34 11.04 9.72
CA LEU A 130 -4.20 10.11 9.69
C LEU A 130 -4.55 8.75 10.30
N LEU A 131 -5.34 8.74 11.36
CA LEU A 131 -5.78 7.49 11.99
C LEU A 131 -6.74 6.71 11.09
N LEU A 132 -7.55 7.42 10.29
CA LEU A 132 -8.42 6.77 9.30
C LEU A 132 -7.59 6.14 8.19
N ASP A 133 -6.57 6.84 7.68
CA ASP A 133 -5.69 6.31 6.63
C ASP A 133 -4.93 5.07 7.11
N ILE A 134 -4.34 5.15 8.31
CA ILE A 134 -3.64 4.02 8.91
C ILE A 134 -4.60 2.86 9.16
N GLY A 135 -5.77 3.13 9.73
CA GLY A 135 -6.80 2.12 10.01
C GLY A 135 -7.30 1.44 8.73
N TYR A 136 -7.53 2.22 7.67
CA TYR A 136 -7.92 1.69 6.36
C TYR A 136 -6.85 0.77 5.77
N LEU A 137 -5.59 1.22 5.75
CA LEU A 137 -4.47 0.43 5.22
C LEU A 137 -4.25 -0.86 6.02
N LEU A 138 -4.34 -0.82 7.35
CA LEU A 138 -4.25 -1.99 8.21
C LEU A 138 -5.41 -2.96 7.95
N ALA A 139 -6.64 -2.47 7.92
CA ALA A 139 -7.82 -3.31 7.66
C ALA A 139 -7.73 -3.99 6.29
N LEU A 140 -7.33 -3.24 5.27
CA LEU A 140 -7.16 -3.78 3.91
C LEU A 140 -6.04 -4.82 3.84
N SER A 141 -4.90 -4.58 4.50
CA SER A 141 -3.79 -5.53 4.51
C SER A 141 -4.17 -6.85 5.19
N LEU A 142 -4.88 -6.78 6.32
CA LEU A 142 -5.36 -7.96 7.03
C LEU A 142 -6.41 -8.73 6.20
N ALA A 143 -7.35 -8.02 5.58
CA ALA A 143 -8.36 -8.65 4.71
C ALA A 143 -7.71 -9.32 3.49
N ALA A 144 -6.75 -8.65 2.84
CA ALA A 144 -6.03 -9.20 1.70
C ALA A 144 -5.20 -10.43 2.08
N LEU A 145 -4.50 -10.41 3.22
CA LEU A 145 -3.77 -11.57 3.74
C LEU A 145 -4.69 -12.74 4.06
N ALA A 146 -5.83 -12.49 4.72
CA ALA A 146 -6.80 -13.52 5.02
C ALA A 146 -7.34 -14.17 3.72
N LEU A 147 -7.65 -13.35 2.72
CA LEU A 147 -8.09 -13.82 1.41
C LEU A 147 -7.01 -14.65 0.70
N ALA A 148 -5.78 -14.15 0.67
CA ALA A 148 -4.64 -14.84 0.05
C ALA A 148 -4.40 -16.21 0.71
N THR A 149 -4.40 -16.28 2.05
CA THR A 149 -4.18 -17.53 2.78
C THR A 149 -5.31 -18.54 2.53
N ALA A 150 -6.56 -18.10 2.63
CA ALA A 150 -7.71 -18.98 2.42
C ALA A 150 -7.75 -19.57 0.99
N ARG A 151 -7.32 -18.78 -0.01
CA ARG A 151 -7.25 -19.26 -1.39
C ARG A 151 -6.06 -20.18 -1.64
N LEU A 152 -4.88 -19.84 -1.13
CA LEU A 152 -3.69 -20.69 -1.26
C LEU A 152 -3.90 -22.05 -0.61
N GLU A 153 -4.54 -22.12 0.54
CA GLU A 153 -4.91 -23.42 1.15
C GLU A 153 -5.81 -24.25 0.24
N ARG A 154 -6.80 -23.64 -0.39
CA ARG A 154 -7.68 -24.34 -1.33
C ARG A 154 -6.98 -24.80 -2.62
N LEU A 155 -5.95 -24.07 -3.07
CA LEU A 155 -5.19 -24.41 -4.27
C LEU A 155 -4.15 -25.51 -4.01
N LEU A 156 -3.59 -25.56 -2.79
CA LEU A 156 -2.52 -26.49 -2.42
C LEU A 156 -3.04 -27.80 -1.80
N LEU A 157 -4.28 -27.82 -1.32
CA LEU A 157 -4.90 -29.00 -0.68
C LEU A 157 -5.85 -29.78 -1.65
N LYS A 158 -5.86 -29.41 -2.92
CA LYS A 158 -6.43 -30.22 -4.01
C LYS A 158 -5.35 -31.08 -4.64
#